data_38d25882ada1572cff778fd1f3477882
#
_entry.id   38d25882ada1572cff778fd1f3477882
#
_cell.length_a   1.000
_cell.length_b   1.000
_cell.length_c   1.000
_cell.angle_alpha   90.00
_cell.angle_beta   90.00
_cell.angle_gamma   90.00
#
_symmetry.space_group_name_H-M   'P 1'
#
loop_
_entity.id
_entity.type
_entity.pdbx_description
1 polymer ?
#
loop_
_entity_poly.entity_id
_entity_poly.type
_entity_poly.pdbx_seq_one_letter_code
_entity_poly.pdbx_strand_id
1 'polypeptide(L)'
;MEIPVEFLWKILVRDKHKNYKFFKLRKKNGGERTIYSPTSNLAILQKKLAHILSLQYNVHHRAHGFAKKRSIVTNACEHLDKRYVLNFDLENFFESIKFRKVRQMFISYFGLNDKVATTLANICCHPKGFLPQGAATSPIVSNIMANGLDKEMTRIAKNTKWCKYTRYADDITFSTNNKKFPQEIAYVVDGNIKLSETILNIVEKHGFKINHEKTRLQNHKQNQTVTGITVNKILNVNRTYIRRIRSILSCIEKNKNDIVRAEKIFESKYPYRQRRENGIPDMFHILKGMIAHVGNVKGKKDPLYLKLATRFNGVVELSDLPPFRLPITKKGFQENHTYVIDNPDFEMYFTEDGYEEVMYGQGTGFLLKDIGLVTNAHVIEDVIKTVEKNKVSFKKNFIFRFLGRLIIMLNIGLSFFTMILTWILQFLM
;
A
#
# COMPACT_ATOMS: atom_id res chain seq x y z
N MET A 1 23.15 12.99 -15.97
CA MET A 1 23.27 12.57 -14.54
C MET A 1 24.16 13.51 -13.73
N GLU A 2 24.90 14.39 -14.37
CA GLU A 2 25.81 15.38 -13.74
C GLU A 2 26.71 14.76 -12.64
N ILE A 3 27.45 13.75 -12.99
CA ILE A 3 28.31 13.03 -12.08
C ILE A 3 29.74 13.17 -12.58
N PRO A 4 30.68 13.70 -11.77
CA PRO A 4 32.08 13.84 -12.16
C PRO A 4 32.68 12.49 -12.55
N VAL A 5 33.47 12.49 -13.61
CA VAL A 5 34.09 11.26 -14.16
C VAL A 5 35.00 10.58 -13.11
N GLU A 6 35.74 11.37 -12.32
CA GLU A 6 36.57 10.87 -11.23
C GLU A 6 35.76 10.11 -10.16
N PHE A 7 34.58 10.62 -9.83
CA PHE A 7 33.69 9.95 -8.88
C PHE A 7 33.15 8.62 -9.43
N LEU A 8 32.79 8.57 -10.72
CA LEU A 8 32.42 7.33 -11.38
C LEU A 8 33.56 6.32 -11.40
N TRP A 9 34.77 6.77 -11.75
CA TRP A 9 35.95 5.92 -11.76
C TRP A 9 36.26 5.35 -10.38
N LYS A 10 36.19 6.20 -9.34
CA LYS A 10 36.38 5.78 -7.96
C LYS A 10 35.39 4.65 -7.58
N ILE A 11 34.10 4.80 -7.87
CA ILE A 11 33.08 3.80 -7.51
C ILE A 11 33.22 2.55 -8.38
N LEU A 12 33.31 2.69 -9.69
CA LEU A 12 33.19 1.55 -10.62
C LEU A 12 34.47 0.78 -10.83
N VAL A 13 35.64 1.39 -10.57
CA VAL A 13 36.95 0.78 -10.79
C VAL A 13 37.69 0.60 -9.48
N ARG A 14 38.06 1.71 -8.80
CA ARG A 14 38.90 1.67 -7.61
C ARG A 14 38.27 0.93 -6.44
N ASP A 15 37.02 1.27 -6.09
CA ASP A 15 36.35 0.73 -4.92
C ASP A 15 35.28 -0.34 -5.29
N LYS A 16 35.39 -0.92 -6.50
CA LYS A 16 34.40 -1.86 -7.06
C LYS A 16 34.03 -2.98 -6.10
N HIS A 17 34.98 -3.57 -5.40
CA HIS A 17 34.75 -4.69 -4.49
C HIS A 17 34.13 -4.29 -3.16
N LYS A 18 34.16 -3.00 -2.80
CA LYS A 18 33.59 -2.44 -1.57
C LYS A 18 32.16 -1.94 -1.74
N ASN A 19 31.65 -1.99 -2.97
CA ASN A 19 30.34 -1.37 -3.33
C ASN A 19 29.11 -2.06 -2.77
N TYR A 20 29.24 -3.29 -2.26
CA TYR A 20 28.10 -4.05 -1.72
C TYR A 20 28.43 -4.62 -0.35
N LYS A 21 27.47 -4.44 0.58
CA LYS A 21 27.35 -5.23 1.79
C LYS A 21 26.35 -6.34 1.52
N PHE A 22 26.56 -7.52 2.07
CA PHE A 22 25.62 -8.62 1.91
C PHE A 22 25.11 -9.10 3.27
N PHE A 23 23.86 -9.55 3.30
CA PHE A 23 23.28 -10.24 4.43
C PHE A 23 22.33 -11.33 3.94
N LYS A 24 22.16 -12.36 4.78
CA LYS A 24 21.34 -13.51 4.44
C LYS A 24 19.98 -13.41 5.10
N LEU A 25 18.92 -13.66 4.34
CA LEU A 25 17.55 -13.77 4.83
C LEU A 25 17.08 -15.22 4.77
N ARG A 26 16.55 -15.77 5.87
CA ARG A 26 15.96 -17.11 5.87
C ARG A 26 14.64 -17.11 5.07
N LYS A 27 14.53 -18.06 4.13
CA LYS A 27 13.27 -18.32 3.40
C LYS A 27 12.29 -19.06 4.31
N LYS A 28 10.98 -18.98 4.00
CA LYS A 28 9.94 -19.72 4.73
C LYS A 28 10.18 -21.25 4.73
N ASN A 29 10.80 -21.77 3.69
CA ASN A 29 11.09 -23.20 3.48
C ASN A 29 12.47 -23.64 4.00
N GLY A 30 13.10 -22.87 4.90
CA GLY A 30 14.37 -23.23 5.51
C GLY A 30 15.64 -22.80 4.75
N GLY A 31 15.55 -22.49 3.46
CA GLY A 31 16.72 -22.01 2.68
C GLY A 31 17.07 -20.55 2.99
N GLU A 32 18.25 -20.13 2.50
CA GLU A 32 18.73 -18.75 2.63
C GLU A 32 18.60 -17.98 1.31
N ARG A 33 18.47 -16.65 1.43
CA ARG A 33 18.49 -15.70 0.33
C ARG A 33 19.53 -14.65 0.65
N THR A 34 20.50 -14.45 -0.23
CA THR A 34 21.51 -13.40 -0.08
C THR A 34 20.98 -12.10 -0.68
N ILE A 35 21.00 -11.05 0.11
CA ILE A 35 20.65 -9.69 -0.33
C ILE A 35 21.95 -8.89 -0.41
N TYR A 36 22.14 -8.22 -1.53
CA TYR A 36 23.30 -7.36 -1.80
C TYR A 36 22.86 -5.89 -1.68
N SER A 37 23.19 -5.27 -0.56
CA SER A 37 22.88 -3.86 -0.32
C SER A 37 24.01 -2.99 -0.90
N PRO A 38 23.73 -2.11 -1.89
CA PRO A 38 24.74 -1.20 -2.41
C PRO A 38 25.14 -0.16 -1.36
N THR A 39 26.39 0.29 -1.39
CA THR A 39 26.85 1.45 -0.60
C THR A 39 26.11 2.72 -1.02
N SER A 40 26.08 3.75 -0.16
CA SER A 40 25.35 4.99 -0.40
C SER A 40 25.63 5.62 -1.76
N ASN A 41 26.92 5.69 -2.15
CA ASN A 41 27.35 6.27 -3.41
C ASN A 41 26.83 5.48 -4.62
N LEU A 42 26.98 4.15 -4.61
CA LEU A 42 26.45 3.31 -5.69
C LEU A 42 24.93 3.33 -5.70
N ALA A 43 24.28 3.34 -4.54
CA ALA A 43 22.82 3.42 -4.43
C ALA A 43 22.24 4.69 -5.08
N ILE A 44 22.91 5.84 -4.94
CA ILE A 44 22.53 7.10 -5.60
C ILE A 44 22.61 6.95 -7.12
N LEU A 45 23.73 6.40 -7.63
CA LEU A 45 23.90 6.14 -9.07
C LEU A 45 22.80 5.22 -9.61
N GLN A 46 22.53 4.13 -8.89
CA GLN A 46 21.52 3.15 -9.28
C GLN A 46 20.11 3.74 -9.25
N LYS A 47 19.76 4.59 -8.27
CA LYS A 47 18.47 5.27 -8.22
C LYS A 47 18.29 6.24 -9.39
N LYS A 48 19.31 7.06 -9.70
CA LYS A 48 19.28 7.97 -10.85
C LYS A 48 19.11 7.20 -12.17
N LEU A 49 19.90 6.12 -12.36
CA LEU A 49 19.82 5.28 -13.57
C LEU A 49 18.46 4.56 -13.66
N ALA A 50 17.97 3.98 -12.57
CA ALA A 50 16.65 3.33 -12.54
C ALA A 50 15.52 4.29 -12.91
N HIS A 51 15.61 5.56 -12.46
CA HIS A 51 14.66 6.60 -12.84
C HIS A 51 14.68 6.86 -14.35
N ILE A 52 15.87 7.08 -14.93
CA ILE A 52 16.03 7.32 -16.38
C ILE A 52 15.48 6.13 -17.17
N LEU A 53 15.86 4.90 -16.81
CA LEU A 53 15.38 3.69 -17.48
C LEU A 53 13.83 3.58 -17.40
N SER A 54 13.24 3.97 -16.26
CA SER A 54 11.79 3.94 -16.09
C SER A 54 11.04 4.96 -16.94
N LEU A 55 11.69 6.00 -17.43
CA LEU A 55 11.12 6.97 -18.37
C LEU A 55 11.23 6.49 -19.83
N GLN A 56 12.25 5.68 -20.13
CA GLN A 56 12.55 5.21 -21.47
C GLN A 56 11.95 3.83 -21.81
N TYR A 57 11.51 3.08 -20.78
CA TYR A 57 11.02 1.73 -20.96
C TYR A 57 9.59 1.53 -20.44
N ASN A 58 8.70 1.09 -21.30
CA ASN A 58 7.36 0.68 -20.93
C ASN A 58 7.33 -0.82 -20.60
N VAL A 59 7.08 -1.13 -19.34
CA VAL A 59 6.99 -2.52 -18.85
C VAL A 59 5.88 -3.26 -19.58
N HIS A 60 6.17 -4.49 -20.05
CA HIS A 60 5.20 -5.35 -20.75
C HIS A 60 3.88 -5.44 -19.99
N HIS A 61 2.75 -5.39 -20.71
CA HIS A 61 1.43 -5.28 -20.08
C HIS A 61 1.06 -6.48 -19.20
N ARG A 62 1.68 -7.63 -19.38
CA ARG A 62 1.51 -8.84 -18.55
C ARG A 62 2.50 -8.97 -17.40
N ALA A 63 3.49 -8.09 -17.29
CA ALA A 63 4.39 -8.04 -16.14
C ALA A 63 3.81 -7.13 -15.07
N HIS A 64 3.46 -7.67 -13.92
CA HIS A 64 2.88 -6.94 -12.79
C HIS A 64 3.88 -6.59 -11.70
N GLY A 65 4.96 -7.36 -11.57
CA GLY A 65 6.06 -7.06 -10.65
C GLY A 65 6.87 -5.86 -11.10
N PHE A 66 7.21 -4.96 -10.17
CA PHE A 66 8.06 -3.79 -10.41
C PHE A 66 7.54 -2.83 -11.51
N ALA A 67 6.26 -2.79 -11.75
CA ALA A 67 5.62 -1.91 -12.73
C ALA A 67 4.76 -0.85 -12.05
N LYS A 68 4.82 0.41 -12.54
CA LYS A 68 3.98 1.51 -12.02
C LYS A 68 2.50 1.16 -12.14
N LYS A 69 1.71 1.50 -11.11
CA LYS A 69 0.26 1.25 -11.01
C LYS A 69 -0.12 -0.24 -11.04
N ARG A 70 0.83 -1.16 -10.88
CA ARG A 70 0.60 -2.60 -10.76
C ARG A 70 1.05 -3.12 -9.40
N SER A 71 0.44 -4.20 -8.96
CA SER A 71 0.65 -4.79 -7.63
C SER A 71 0.34 -6.28 -7.63
N ILE A 72 0.56 -6.95 -6.51
CA ILE A 72 0.10 -8.33 -6.29
C ILE A 72 -1.42 -8.47 -6.50
N VAL A 73 -2.19 -7.41 -6.18
CA VAL A 73 -3.66 -7.39 -6.34
C VAL A 73 -4.04 -7.33 -7.82
N THR A 74 -3.43 -6.43 -8.60
CA THR A 74 -3.68 -6.35 -10.05
C THR A 74 -3.27 -7.62 -10.77
N ASN A 75 -2.19 -8.29 -10.31
CA ASN A 75 -1.77 -9.59 -10.82
C ASN A 75 -2.84 -10.67 -10.53
N ALA A 76 -3.29 -10.75 -9.28
CA ALA A 76 -4.31 -11.71 -8.86
C ALA A 76 -5.66 -11.51 -9.56
N CYS A 77 -6.06 -10.25 -9.81
CA CYS A 77 -7.30 -9.91 -10.54
C CYS A 77 -7.37 -10.54 -11.93
N GLU A 78 -6.23 -10.68 -12.64
CA GLU A 78 -6.22 -11.31 -13.98
C GLU A 78 -6.63 -12.79 -13.94
N HIS A 79 -6.44 -13.45 -12.80
CA HIS A 79 -6.67 -14.87 -12.61
C HIS A 79 -7.89 -15.18 -11.73
N LEU A 80 -8.72 -14.17 -11.48
CA LEU A 80 -9.93 -14.33 -10.66
C LEU A 80 -10.95 -15.24 -11.34
N ASP A 81 -11.60 -16.12 -10.54
CA ASP A 81 -12.68 -17.01 -10.95
C ASP A 81 -12.31 -17.87 -12.18
N LYS A 82 -11.18 -18.58 -12.07
CA LYS A 82 -10.70 -19.49 -13.11
C LYS A 82 -10.87 -20.95 -12.69
N ARG A 83 -11.19 -21.81 -13.68
CA ARG A 83 -11.29 -23.25 -13.43
C ARG A 83 -9.95 -23.84 -13.01
N TYR A 84 -8.86 -23.39 -13.62
CA TYR A 84 -7.49 -23.81 -13.32
C TYR A 84 -6.56 -22.62 -13.22
N VAL A 85 -5.64 -22.68 -12.27
CA VAL A 85 -4.53 -21.75 -12.09
C VAL A 85 -3.24 -22.54 -11.95
N LEU A 86 -2.32 -22.32 -12.88
CA LEU A 86 -0.96 -22.87 -12.87
C LEU A 86 -0.01 -21.77 -12.39
N ASN A 87 0.83 -22.09 -11.43
CA ASN A 87 1.92 -21.21 -10.97
C ASN A 87 3.24 -21.97 -11.05
N PHE A 88 4.30 -21.30 -11.49
CA PHE A 88 5.67 -21.76 -11.37
C PHE A 88 6.63 -20.59 -11.21
N ASP A 89 7.79 -20.83 -10.61
CA ASP A 89 8.81 -19.83 -10.30
C ASP A 89 10.01 -19.99 -11.24
N LEU A 90 10.67 -18.88 -11.54
CA LEU A 90 12.02 -18.88 -12.15
C LEU A 90 13.08 -18.97 -11.04
N GLU A 91 14.02 -19.92 -11.23
CA GLU A 91 15.09 -20.13 -10.28
C GLU A 91 16.14 -19.01 -10.35
N ASN A 92 16.55 -18.49 -9.20
CA ASN A 92 17.58 -17.45 -9.06
C ASN A 92 17.42 -16.30 -10.07
N PHE A 93 16.18 -15.81 -10.26
CA PHE A 93 15.76 -14.89 -11.31
C PHE A 93 16.73 -13.72 -11.54
N PHE A 94 17.11 -12.99 -10.50
CA PHE A 94 18.03 -11.88 -10.64
C PHE A 94 19.45 -12.34 -10.97
N GLU A 95 19.95 -13.38 -10.31
CA GLU A 95 21.32 -13.88 -10.48
C GLU A 95 21.52 -14.58 -11.84
N SER A 96 20.44 -15.06 -12.48
CA SER A 96 20.51 -15.63 -13.84
C SER A 96 20.76 -14.55 -14.90
N ILE A 97 20.45 -13.28 -14.61
CA ILE A 97 20.72 -12.15 -15.50
C ILE A 97 22.19 -11.73 -15.38
N LYS A 98 23.01 -12.17 -16.34
CA LYS A 98 24.46 -11.96 -16.34
C LYS A 98 24.85 -10.60 -16.91
N PHE A 99 25.99 -10.06 -16.46
CA PHE A 99 26.57 -8.79 -16.88
C PHE A 99 26.62 -8.65 -18.43
N ARG A 100 27.05 -9.70 -19.13
CA ARG A 100 27.13 -9.70 -20.61
C ARG A 100 25.77 -9.40 -21.23
N LYS A 101 24.69 -9.99 -20.71
CA LYS A 101 23.31 -9.76 -21.20
C LYS A 101 22.85 -8.33 -20.89
N VAL A 102 23.16 -7.81 -19.69
CA VAL A 102 22.82 -6.41 -19.31
C VAL A 102 23.57 -5.42 -20.19
N ARG A 103 24.85 -5.65 -20.45
CA ARG A 103 25.64 -4.82 -21.38
C ARG A 103 25.06 -4.86 -22.79
N GLN A 104 24.75 -6.05 -23.31
CA GLN A 104 24.13 -6.21 -24.62
C GLN A 104 22.77 -5.52 -24.72
N MET A 105 21.97 -5.55 -23.67
CA MET A 105 20.70 -4.81 -23.59
C MET A 105 20.93 -3.30 -23.80
N PHE A 106 21.94 -2.69 -23.17
CA PHE A 106 22.26 -1.28 -23.36
C PHE A 106 22.70 -0.96 -24.78
N ILE A 107 23.41 -1.88 -25.47
CA ILE A 107 23.80 -1.72 -26.87
C ILE A 107 22.60 -1.88 -27.79
N SER A 108 21.91 -3.02 -27.74
CA SER A 108 20.91 -3.38 -28.74
C SER A 108 19.54 -2.73 -28.53
N TYR A 109 19.14 -2.46 -27.29
CA TYR A 109 17.84 -1.85 -27.01
C TYR A 109 17.91 -0.33 -26.93
N PHE A 110 18.98 0.22 -26.32
CA PHE A 110 19.14 1.67 -26.15
C PHE A 110 20.08 2.33 -27.17
N GLY A 111 20.70 1.56 -28.07
CA GLY A 111 21.59 2.08 -29.12
C GLY A 111 22.89 2.69 -28.59
N LEU A 112 23.34 2.32 -27.40
CA LEU A 112 24.51 2.92 -26.77
C LEU A 112 25.81 2.25 -27.24
N ASN A 113 26.89 3.03 -27.32
CA ASN A 113 28.19 2.50 -27.65
C ASN A 113 28.75 1.59 -26.53
N ASP A 114 29.74 0.78 -26.88
CA ASP A 114 30.34 -0.23 -26.01
C ASP A 114 30.85 0.31 -24.67
N LYS A 115 31.50 1.48 -24.68
CA LYS A 115 32.08 2.10 -23.47
C LYS A 115 30.99 2.53 -22.50
N VAL A 116 29.96 3.21 -22.98
CA VAL A 116 28.83 3.65 -22.19
C VAL A 116 28.01 2.46 -21.68
N ALA A 117 27.69 1.49 -22.54
CA ALA A 117 26.99 0.26 -22.18
C ALA A 117 27.73 -0.53 -21.08
N THR A 118 29.04 -0.62 -21.18
CA THR A 118 29.89 -1.27 -20.16
C THR A 118 29.79 -0.53 -18.82
N THR A 119 29.88 0.80 -18.85
CA THR A 119 29.78 1.64 -17.63
C THR A 119 28.40 1.48 -16.96
N LEU A 120 27.32 1.56 -17.72
CA LEU A 120 25.95 1.38 -17.19
C LEU A 120 25.72 -0.05 -16.67
N ALA A 121 26.26 -1.05 -17.35
CA ALA A 121 26.19 -2.44 -16.88
C ALA A 121 26.96 -2.64 -15.56
N ASN A 122 28.12 -1.96 -15.37
CA ASN A 122 28.84 -1.97 -14.11
C ASN A 122 28.07 -1.29 -12.96
N ILE A 123 27.29 -0.27 -13.24
CA ILE A 123 26.38 0.35 -12.24
C ILE A 123 25.27 -0.63 -11.83
N CYS A 124 24.73 -1.40 -12.79
CA CYS A 124 23.61 -2.31 -12.55
C CYS A 124 24.01 -3.62 -11.88
N CYS A 125 25.18 -4.16 -12.23
CA CYS A 125 25.60 -5.52 -11.86
C CYS A 125 26.54 -5.56 -10.66
N HIS A 126 26.45 -6.65 -9.91
CA HIS A 126 27.41 -6.98 -8.87
C HIS A 126 28.80 -7.28 -9.52
N PRO A 127 29.91 -6.99 -8.83
CA PRO A 127 31.29 -7.29 -9.35
C PRO A 127 31.50 -8.74 -9.80
N LYS A 128 30.74 -9.69 -9.22
CA LYS A 128 30.73 -11.11 -9.63
C LYS A 128 29.99 -11.38 -10.95
N GLY A 129 29.52 -10.35 -11.67
CA GLY A 129 28.94 -10.46 -13.02
C GLY A 129 27.50 -10.88 -13.13
N PHE A 130 26.66 -10.56 -12.16
CA PHE A 130 25.21 -10.83 -12.18
C PHE A 130 24.40 -9.64 -11.66
N LEU A 131 23.08 -9.62 -11.94
CA LEU A 131 22.17 -8.60 -11.43
C LEU A 131 21.86 -8.88 -9.95
N PRO A 132 22.23 -7.98 -9.00
CA PRO A 132 22.10 -8.27 -7.57
C PRO A 132 20.68 -8.09 -7.06
N GLN A 133 20.25 -8.94 -6.16
CA GLN A 133 19.01 -8.74 -5.41
C GLN A 133 19.23 -7.70 -4.30
N GLY A 134 18.63 -6.51 -4.43
CA GLY A 134 18.74 -5.40 -3.49
C GLY A 134 19.21 -4.09 -4.12
N ALA A 135 19.70 -4.08 -5.37
CA ALA A 135 20.05 -2.87 -6.09
C ALA A 135 18.79 -2.18 -6.68
N ALA A 136 18.80 -0.84 -6.70
CA ALA A 136 17.66 -0.06 -7.19
C ALA A 136 17.40 -0.24 -8.70
N THR A 137 18.42 -0.59 -9.49
CA THR A 137 18.29 -0.85 -10.93
C THR A 137 17.74 -2.24 -11.25
N SER A 138 17.91 -3.22 -10.35
CA SER A 138 17.55 -4.62 -10.62
C SER A 138 16.08 -4.83 -11.01
N PRO A 139 15.09 -4.17 -10.40
CA PRO A 139 13.69 -4.30 -10.79
C PRO A 139 13.42 -3.94 -12.25
N ILE A 140 13.87 -2.77 -12.70
CA ILE A 140 13.62 -2.30 -14.06
C ILE A 140 14.43 -3.09 -15.09
N VAL A 141 15.71 -3.36 -14.81
CA VAL A 141 16.56 -4.16 -15.70
C VAL A 141 16.00 -5.57 -15.88
N SER A 142 15.54 -6.21 -14.80
CA SER A 142 14.93 -7.55 -14.90
C SER A 142 13.68 -7.56 -15.77
N ASN A 143 12.85 -6.52 -15.73
CA ASN A 143 11.68 -6.41 -16.60
C ASN A 143 12.05 -6.20 -18.07
N ILE A 144 13.09 -5.40 -18.37
CA ILE A 144 13.60 -5.24 -19.74
C ILE A 144 14.11 -6.59 -20.27
N MET A 145 14.90 -7.30 -19.45
CA MET A 145 15.48 -8.61 -19.81
C MET A 145 14.41 -9.69 -20.01
N ALA A 146 13.34 -9.68 -19.23
CA ALA A 146 12.24 -10.63 -19.33
C ALA A 146 11.19 -10.28 -20.40
N ASN A 147 11.32 -9.14 -21.10
CA ASN A 147 10.32 -8.70 -22.07
C ASN A 147 10.11 -9.71 -23.23
N GLY A 148 11.20 -10.33 -23.72
CA GLY A 148 11.13 -11.38 -24.74
C GLY A 148 10.37 -12.60 -24.26
N LEU A 149 10.64 -13.04 -23.01
CA LEU A 149 9.92 -14.11 -22.33
C LEU A 149 8.41 -13.77 -22.23
N ASP A 150 8.08 -12.55 -21.77
CA ASP A 150 6.68 -12.10 -21.63
C ASP A 150 5.94 -12.10 -22.98
N LYS A 151 6.60 -11.71 -24.07
CA LYS A 151 6.03 -11.73 -25.42
C LYS A 151 5.71 -13.14 -25.87
N GLU A 152 6.65 -14.08 -25.72
CA GLU A 152 6.44 -15.48 -26.16
C GLU A 152 5.40 -16.19 -25.29
N MET A 153 5.43 -16.03 -23.97
CA MET A 153 4.42 -16.58 -23.05
C MET A 153 3.02 -16.03 -23.32
N THR A 154 2.94 -14.73 -23.64
CA THR A 154 1.66 -14.11 -24.01
C THR A 154 1.14 -14.66 -25.33
N ARG A 155 2.01 -14.96 -26.31
CA ARG A 155 1.63 -15.60 -27.57
C ARG A 155 1.06 -17.01 -27.35
N ILE A 156 1.71 -17.83 -26.51
CA ILE A 156 1.18 -19.14 -26.15
C ILE A 156 -0.20 -19.00 -25.50
N ALA A 157 -0.34 -18.11 -24.51
CA ALA A 157 -1.63 -17.89 -23.85
C ALA A 157 -2.74 -17.46 -24.82
N LYS A 158 -2.42 -16.63 -25.82
CA LYS A 158 -3.37 -16.20 -26.87
C LYS A 158 -3.76 -17.32 -27.82
N ASN A 159 -2.79 -18.15 -28.24
CA ASN A 159 -3.02 -19.27 -29.14
C ASN A 159 -3.83 -20.38 -28.45
N THR A 160 -3.75 -20.46 -27.13
CA THR A 160 -4.52 -21.37 -26.30
C THR A 160 -5.81 -20.66 -25.86
N LYS A 161 -6.96 -21.06 -26.44
CA LYS A 161 -8.28 -20.43 -26.17
C LYS A 161 -8.51 -20.24 -24.67
N TRP A 162 -8.94 -19.01 -24.28
CA TRP A 162 -9.31 -18.66 -22.90
C TRP A 162 -8.21 -18.77 -21.85
N CYS A 163 -6.93 -18.76 -22.25
CA CYS A 163 -5.81 -18.79 -21.33
C CYS A 163 -5.28 -17.37 -21.07
N LYS A 164 -5.00 -17.05 -19.81
CA LYS A 164 -4.36 -15.81 -19.39
C LYS A 164 -2.96 -16.10 -18.86
N TYR A 165 -2.05 -15.19 -19.12
CA TYR A 165 -0.68 -15.19 -18.63
C TYR A 165 -0.39 -13.91 -17.88
N THR A 166 0.31 -13.98 -16.76
CA THR A 166 0.97 -12.84 -16.10
C THR A 166 2.28 -13.28 -15.45
N ARG A 167 3.15 -12.31 -15.21
CA ARG A 167 4.38 -12.48 -14.43
C ARG A 167 4.49 -11.43 -13.33
N TYR A 168 4.83 -11.87 -12.13
CA TYR A 168 5.19 -11.01 -11.02
C TYR A 168 6.61 -11.33 -10.56
N ALA A 169 7.60 -10.57 -11.07
CA ALA A 169 9.04 -10.84 -10.92
C ALA A 169 9.42 -12.23 -11.47
N ASP A 170 9.73 -13.17 -10.57
CA ASP A 170 10.03 -14.58 -10.83
C ASP A 170 8.78 -15.47 -10.89
N ASP A 171 7.65 -15.06 -10.30
CA ASP A 171 6.40 -15.81 -10.29
C ASP A 171 5.67 -15.71 -11.65
N ILE A 172 5.46 -16.82 -12.33
CA ILE A 172 4.69 -16.94 -13.56
C ILE A 172 3.37 -17.63 -13.28
N THR A 173 2.30 -17.04 -13.79
CA THR A 173 0.94 -17.59 -13.64
C THR A 173 0.23 -17.73 -14.99
N PHE A 174 -0.34 -18.90 -15.23
CA PHE A 174 -1.32 -19.15 -16.28
C PHE A 174 -2.66 -19.54 -15.66
N SER A 175 -3.76 -19.13 -16.29
CA SER A 175 -5.10 -19.55 -15.84
C SER A 175 -6.07 -19.69 -16.99
N THR A 176 -7.04 -20.61 -16.85
CA THR A 176 -8.03 -20.87 -17.88
C THR A 176 -9.36 -21.35 -17.32
N ASN A 177 -10.44 -21.16 -18.11
CA ASN A 177 -11.76 -21.72 -17.85
C ASN A 177 -12.07 -22.95 -18.70
N ASN A 178 -11.11 -23.47 -19.49
CA ASN A 178 -11.28 -24.66 -20.29
C ASN A 178 -11.66 -25.88 -19.42
N LYS A 179 -12.37 -26.84 -19.99
CA LYS A 179 -12.76 -28.09 -19.29
C LYS A 179 -11.53 -28.88 -18.82
N LYS A 180 -10.45 -28.88 -19.62
CA LYS A 180 -9.14 -29.49 -19.32
C LYS A 180 -8.08 -28.40 -19.39
N PHE A 181 -7.02 -28.49 -18.58
CA PHE A 181 -5.89 -27.60 -18.69
C PHE A 181 -5.12 -27.87 -19.99
N PRO A 182 -4.67 -26.82 -20.71
CA PRO A 182 -3.99 -26.99 -22.00
C PRO A 182 -2.67 -27.73 -21.88
N GLN A 183 -2.51 -28.83 -22.63
CA GLN A 183 -1.29 -29.66 -22.62
C GLN A 183 -0.09 -28.92 -23.22
N GLU A 184 -0.34 -27.97 -24.10
CA GLU A 184 0.69 -27.08 -24.68
C GLU A 184 1.39 -26.20 -23.62
N ILE A 185 0.82 -26.10 -22.42
CA ILE A 185 1.39 -25.34 -21.29
C ILE A 185 1.89 -26.30 -20.22
N ALA A 186 1.02 -27.21 -19.75
CA ALA A 186 1.36 -28.18 -18.72
C ALA A 186 0.39 -29.40 -18.77
N TYR A 187 0.86 -30.54 -18.32
CA TYR A 187 0.10 -31.76 -18.21
C TYR A 187 0.43 -32.53 -16.93
N VAL A 188 -0.38 -33.49 -16.57
CA VAL A 188 -0.20 -34.31 -15.37
C VAL A 188 0.23 -35.70 -15.77
N VAL A 189 1.34 -36.22 -15.22
CA VAL A 189 1.85 -37.57 -15.39
C VAL A 189 2.08 -38.15 -13.99
N ASP A 190 1.48 -39.27 -13.69
CA ASP A 190 1.59 -39.99 -12.41
C ASP A 190 1.32 -39.09 -11.19
N GLY A 191 0.31 -38.21 -11.31
CA GLY A 191 -0.05 -37.26 -10.28
C GLY A 191 0.85 -36.03 -10.17
N ASN A 192 1.95 -36.00 -10.92
CA ASN A 192 2.91 -34.89 -10.94
C ASN A 192 2.64 -33.95 -12.11
N ILE A 193 2.81 -32.63 -11.86
CA ILE A 193 2.64 -31.59 -12.86
C ILE A 193 3.95 -31.43 -13.62
N LYS A 194 3.89 -31.59 -14.95
CA LYS A 194 5.00 -31.32 -15.85
C LYS A 194 4.66 -30.16 -16.77
N LEU A 195 5.58 -29.21 -16.92
CA LEU A 195 5.47 -28.17 -17.93
C LEU A 195 5.80 -28.75 -19.30
N SER A 196 5.16 -28.23 -20.35
CA SER A 196 5.43 -28.66 -21.70
C SER A 196 6.85 -28.30 -22.14
N GLU A 197 7.39 -29.07 -23.09
CA GLU A 197 8.70 -28.76 -23.69
C GLU A 197 8.74 -27.35 -24.31
N THR A 198 7.63 -26.90 -24.87
CA THR A 198 7.50 -25.55 -25.42
C THR A 198 7.77 -24.47 -24.34
N ILE A 199 7.17 -24.61 -23.15
CA ILE A 199 7.40 -23.70 -22.04
C ILE A 199 8.85 -23.78 -21.55
N LEU A 200 9.40 -24.99 -21.39
CA LEU A 200 10.78 -25.22 -20.95
C LEU A 200 11.77 -24.57 -21.92
N ASN A 201 11.63 -24.82 -23.21
CA ASN A 201 12.51 -24.28 -24.26
C ASN A 201 12.46 -22.73 -24.31
N ILE A 202 11.29 -22.13 -24.15
CA ILE A 202 11.16 -20.67 -24.10
C ILE A 202 11.88 -20.09 -22.89
N VAL A 203 11.68 -20.68 -21.69
CA VAL A 203 12.34 -20.20 -20.47
C VAL A 203 13.86 -20.30 -20.61
N GLU A 204 14.37 -21.42 -21.12
CA GLU A 204 15.80 -21.64 -21.33
C GLU A 204 16.39 -20.72 -22.41
N LYS A 205 15.71 -20.54 -23.54
CA LYS A 205 16.07 -19.58 -24.61
C LYS A 205 16.32 -18.19 -24.07
N HIS A 206 15.51 -17.73 -23.12
CA HIS A 206 15.69 -16.43 -22.46
C HIS A 206 16.72 -16.45 -21.34
N GLY A 207 17.29 -17.63 -21.02
CA GLY A 207 18.38 -17.83 -20.07
C GLY A 207 17.92 -17.88 -18.64
N PHE A 208 16.70 -18.32 -18.42
CA PHE A 208 16.12 -18.61 -17.11
C PHE A 208 16.03 -20.12 -16.89
N LYS A 209 15.80 -20.53 -15.65
CA LYS A 209 15.54 -21.90 -15.25
C LYS A 209 14.27 -21.96 -14.41
N ILE A 210 13.55 -23.05 -14.47
CA ILE A 210 12.30 -23.26 -13.71
C ILE A 210 12.61 -23.97 -12.40
N ASN A 211 12.00 -23.49 -11.33
CA ASN A 211 11.94 -24.20 -10.06
C ASN A 211 10.78 -25.19 -10.06
N HIS A 212 11.07 -26.46 -10.38
CA HIS A 212 10.07 -27.52 -10.50
C HIS A 212 9.34 -27.81 -9.18
N GLU A 213 10.02 -27.69 -8.02
CA GLU A 213 9.42 -27.95 -6.70
C GLU A 213 8.28 -27.00 -6.34
N LYS A 214 8.26 -25.82 -6.95
CA LYS A 214 7.21 -24.81 -6.72
C LYS A 214 6.12 -24.84 -7.78
N THR A 215 6.24 -25.68 -8.80
CA THR A 215 5.22 -25.78 -9.85
C THR A 215 3.96 -26.42 -9.29
N ARG A 216 2.82 -25.73 -9.46
CA ARG A 216 1.53 -26.19 -8.94
C ARG A 216 0.39 -25.83 -9.89
N LEU A 217 -0.48 -26.79 -10.14
CA LEU A 217 -1.74 -26.62 -10.88
C LEU A 217 -2.91 -26.79 -9.89
N GLN A 218 -3.69 -25.75 -9.71
CA GLN A 218 -4.81 -25.73 -8.78
C GLN A 218 -6.13 -25.63 -9.56
N ASN A 219 -7.05 -26.53 -9.28
CA ASN A 219 -8.40 -26.46 -9.83
C ASN A 219 -9.34 -25.64 -8.93
N HIS A 220 -10.53 -25.26 -9.42
CA HIS A 220 -11.49 -24.41 -8.72
C HIS A 220 -12.04 -25.00 -7.40
N LYS A 221 -11.90 -26.30 -7.16
CA LYS A 221 -12.27 -26.96 -5.90
C LYS A 221 -11.18 -26.81 -4.84
N GLN A 222 -9.96 -26.48 -5.22
CA GLN A 222 -8.83 -26.23 -4.35
C GLN A 222 -8.70 -24.74 -4.03
N ASN A 223 -7.88 -24.40 -3.02
CA ASN A 223 -7.55 -23.01 -2.73
C ASN A 223 -6.58 -22.46 -3.78
N GLN A 224 -7.10 -21.74 -4.76
CA GLN A 224 -6.31 -21.11 -5.81
C GLN A 224 -5.66 -19.83 -5.30
N THR A 225 -4.35 -19.73 -5.45
CA THR A 225 -3.59 -18.57 -4.98
C THR A 225 -2.67 -18.03 -6.08
N VAL A 226 -2.61 -16.71 -6.23
CA VAL A 226 -1.70 -15.99 -7.11
C VAL A 226 -0.99 -14.90 -6.28
N THR A 227 0.34 -14.90 -6.27
CA THR A 227 1.15 -13.97 -5.45
C THR A 227 0.68 -13.88 -3.99
N GLY A 228 0.22 -15.01 -3.42
CA GLY A 228 -0.26 -15.10 -2.03
C GLY A 228 -1.71 -14.65 -1.80
N ILE A 229 -2.43 -14.21 -2.82
CA ILE A 229 -3.84 -13.80 -2.77
C ILE A 229 -4.72 -14.95 -3.27
N THR A 230 -5.80 -15.27 -2.55
CA THR A 230 -6.80 -16.24 -2.97
C THR A 230 -7.66 -15.66 -4.11
N VAL A 231 -7.83 -16.45 -5.21
CA VAL A 231 -8.49 -15.99 -6.46
C VAL A 231 -9.67 -16.85 -6.89
N ASN A 232 -10.25 -17.68 -6.01
CA ASN A 232 -11.34 -18.59 -6.38
C ASN A 232 -12.55 -17.86 -6.98
N LYS A 233 -13.34 -17.13 -6.18
CA LYS A 233 -14.51 -16.37 -6.65
C LYS A 233 -14.32 -14.86 -6.51
N ILE A 234 -13.71 -14.46 -5.41
CA ILE A 234 -13.39 -13.06 -5.09
C ILE A 234 -11.96 -13.01 -4.57
N LEU A 235 -11.29 -11.87 -4.72
CA LEU A 235 -9.99 -11.67 -4.09
C LEU A 235 -10.12 -11.77 -2.58
N ASN A 236 -9.30 -12.61 -1.97
CA ASN A 236 -9.35 -12.80 -0.54
C ASN A 236 -7.95 -13.03 0.04
N VAL A 237 -7.84 -12.78 1.33
CA VAL A 237 -6.65 -13.06 2.13
C VAL A 237 -6.78 -14.43 2.78
N ASN A 238 -5.66 -15.13 2.96
CA ASN A 238 -5.65 -16.45 3.58
C ASN A 238 -6.33 -16.42 4.96
N ARG A 239 -7.17 -17.43 5.23
CA ARG A 239 -7.92 -17.57 6.49
C ARG A 239 -7.02 -17.57 7.73
N THR A 240 -5.86 -18.19 7.66
CA THR A 240 -4.88 -18.19 8.77
C THR A 240 -4.32 -16.80 9.05
N TYR A 241 -4.13 -15.97 8.02
CA TYR A 241 -3.69 -14.59 8.16
C TYR A 241 -4.73 -13.74 8.91
N ILE A 242 -6.00 -13.87 8.57
CA ILE A 242 -7.10 -13.17 9.27
C ILE A 242 -7.23 -13.65 10.72
N ARG A 243 -7.09 -14.95 10.96
CA ARG A 243 -7.09 -15.51 12.34
C ARG A 243 -5.96 -14.92 13.18
N ARG A 244 -4.77 -14.76 12.58
CA ARG A 244 -3.63 -14.13 13.24
C ARG A 244 -3.93 -12.68 13.64
N ILE A 245 -4.48 -11.85 12.72
CA ILE A 245 -4.88 -10.47 13.02
C ILE A 245 -5.86 -10.43 14.19
N ARG A 246 -6.90 -11.26 14.15
CA ARG A 246 -7.91 -11.34 15.22
C ARG A 246 -7.31 -11.76 16.56
N SER A 247 -6.36 -12.69 16.55
CA SER A 247 -5.67 -13.16 17.76
C SER A 247 -4.82 -12.05 18.39
N ILE A 248 -4.12 -11.26 17.56
CA ILE A 248 -3.30 -10.14 18.05
C ILE A 248 -4.21 -9.04 18.62
N LEU A 249 -5.26 -8.64 17.89
CA LEU A 249 -6.25 -7.67 18.38
C LEU A 249 -6.85 -8.10 19.73
N SER A 250 -7.29 -9.34 19.82
CA SER A 250 -7.87 -9.86 21.08
C SER A 250 -6.86 -9.91 22.22
N CYS A 251 -5.57 -10.15 21.93
CA CYS A 251 -4.52 -10.10 22.95
C CYS A 251 -4.34 -8.68 23.48
N ILE A 252 -4.30 -7.67 22.61
CA ILE A 252 -4.19 -6.27 23.01
C ILE A 252 -5.44 -5.82 23.80
N GLU A 253 -6.63 -6.13 23.30
CA GLU A 253 -7.90 -5.76 23.94
C GLU A 253 -8.04 -6.33 25.36
N LYS A 254 -7.56 -7.56 25.59
CA LYS A 254 -7.59 -8.21 26.91
C LYS A 254 -6.53 -7.67 27.88
N ASN A 255 -5.46 -7.09 27.37
CA ASN A 255 -4.34 -6.57 28.17
C ASN A 255 -4.16 -5.05 27.98
N LYS A 256 -5.26 -4.29 27.84
CA LYS A 256 -5.19 -2.82 27.65
C LYS A 256 -4.43 -2.10 28.77
N ASN A 257 -4.54 -2.60 30.00
CA ASN A 257 -3.91 -2.02 31.19
C ASN A 257 -2.45 -2.52 31.39
N ASP A 258 -2.01 -3.50 30.61
CA ASP A 258 -0.65 -4.07 30.68
C ASP A 258 -0.18 -4.45 29.27
N ILE A 259 0.23 -3.43 28.50
CA ILE A 259 0.71 -3.62 27.12
C ILE A 259 2.00 -4.42 27.07
N VAL A 260 2.87 -4.30 28.06
CA VAL A 260 4.12 -5.08 28.14
C VAL A 260 3.82 -6.59 28.18
N ARG A 261 2.76 -6.99 28.88
CA ARG A 261 2.29 -8.37 28.88
C ARG A 261 1.77 -8.80 27.50
N ALA A 262 1.02 -7.95 26.82
CA ALA A 262 0.54 -8.22 25.45
C ALA A 262 1.70 -8.43 24.47
N GLU A 263 2.75 -7.60 24.55
CA GLU A 263 3.96 -7.71 23.72
C GLU A 263 4.71 -9.02 24.00
N LYS A 264 4.92 -9.40 25.27
CA LYS A 264 5.55 -10.68 25.63
C LYS A 264 4.78 -11.88 25.07
N ILE A 265 3.44 -11.87 25.15
CA ILE A 265 2.58 -12.92 24.58
C ILE A 265 2.71 -12.92 23.04
N PHE A 266 2.74 -11.75 22.41
CA PHE A 266 2.92 -11.64 20.98
C PHE A 266 4.28 -12.20 20.53
N GLU A 267 5.37 -11.84 21.20
CA GLU A 267 6.73 -12.29 20.90
C GLU A 267 6.88 -13.80 21.05
N SER A 268 6.33 -14.39 22.13
CA SER A 268 6.37 -15.83 22.35
C SER A 268 5.59 -16.60 21.28
N LYS A 269 4.43 -16.11 20.88
CA LYS A 269 3.54 -16.75 19.90
C LYS A 269 3.99 -16.55 18.45
N TYR A 270 4.63 -15.42 18.16
CA TYR A 270 5.06 -15.04 16.84
C TYR A 270 6.54 -14.66 16.82
N PRO A 271 7.46 -15.60 17.09
CA PRO A 271 8.87 -15.30 17.14
C PRO A 271 9.32 -14.77 15.79
N TYR A 272 9.86 -13.55 15.79
CA TYR A 272 10.42 -12.96 14.59
C TYR A 272 11.69 -13.70 14.20
N ARG A 273 11.73 -14.23 13.00
CA ARG A 273 12.86 -15.01 12.47
C ARG A 273 14.11 -14.18 12.24
N GLN A 274 13.98 -12.85 12.23
CA GLN A 274 15.10 -11.93 12.01
C GLN A 274 14.98 -10.76 12.97
N ARG A 275 15.91 -10.70 13.90
CA ARG A 275 16.18 -9.47 14.67
C ARG A 275 16.95 -8.52 13.74
N ARG A 276 16.44 -7.32 13.50
CA ARG A 276 17.20 -6.23 12.93
C ARG A 276 18.11 -5.68 14.03
N GLU A 277 19.21 -5.00 13.63
CA GLU A 277 20.09 -4.28 14.58
C GLU A 277 19.32 -3.35 15.52
N ASN A 278 18.15 -2.85 15.08
CA ASN A 278 17.27 -1.95 15.83
C ASN A 278 16.13 -2.66 16.60
N GLY A 279 16.25 -3.96 16.88
CA GLY A 279 15.27 -4.70 17.67
C GLY A 279 14.12 -5.35 16.89
N ILE A 280 13.12 -5.88 17.62
CA ILE A 280 11.92 -6.49 17.06
C ILE A 280 10.98 -5.37 16.62
N PRO A 281 10.38 -5.46 15.42
CA PRO A 281 9.38 -4.48 15.02
C PRO A 281 8.20 -4.49 16.01
N ASP A 282 7.77 -3.32 16.42
CA ASP A 282 6.66 -3.12 17.33
C ASP A 282 5.39 -3.86 16.87
N MET A 283 4.68 -4.45 17.84
CA MET A 283 3.47 -5.23 17.62
C MET A 283 2.38 -4.45 16.88
N PHE A 284 2.18 -3.16 17.22
CA PHE A 284 1.18 -2.32 16.59
C PHE A 284 1.52 -1.99 15.13
N HIS A 285 2.80 -1.74 14.82
CA HIS A 285 3.24 -1.52 13.44
C HIS A 285 2.99 -2.75 12.56
N ILE A 286 3.29 -3.94 13.09
CA ILE A 286 3.02 -5.21 12.41
C ILE A 286 1.53 -5.39 12.17
N LEU A 287 0.73 -5.21 13.22
CA LEU A 287 -0.72 -5.37 13.16
C LEU A 287 -1.36 -4.38 12.17
N LYS A 288 -0.94 -3.11 12.23
CA LYS A 288 -1.40 -2.08 11.28
C LYS A 288 -1.07 -2.43 9.85
N GLY A 289 0.16 -2.89 9.58
CA GLY A 289 0.58 -3.37 8.25
C GLY A 289 -0.25 -4.57 7.78
N MET A 290 -0.56 -5.52 8.68
CA MET A 290 -1.39 -6.66 8.37
C MET A 290 -2.83 -6.27 8.00
N ILE A 291 -3.45 -5.35 8.74
CA ILE A 291 -4.80 -4.84 8.46
C ILE A 291 -4.81 -4.03 7.17
N ALA A 292 -3.80 -3.17 6.94
CA ALA A 292 -3.65 -2.42 5.69
C ALA A 292 -3.56 -3.36 4.48
N HIS A 293 -2.86 -4.49 4.59
CA HIS A 293 -2.81 -5.51 3.54
C HIS A 293 -4.20 -6.09 3.23
N VAL A 294 -5.03 -6.37 4.25
CA VAL A 294 -6.42 -6.81 4.04
C VAL A 294 -7.21 -5.76 3.26
N GLY A 295 -7.09 -4.49 3.63
CA GLY A 295 -7.72 -3.38 2.92
C GLY A 295 -7.24 -3.22 1.46
N ASN A 296 -5.97 -3.49 1.20
CA ASN A 296 -5.42 -3.46 -0.16
C ASN A 296 -5.97 -4.60 -1.03
N VAL A 297 -6.16 -5.80 -0.47
CA VAL A 297 -6.64 -6.98 -1.21
C VAL A 297 -8.15 -6.94 -1.42
N LYS A 298 -8.91 -6.66 -0.36
CA LYS A 298 -10.39 -6.74 -0.37
C LYS A 298 -11.06 -5.39 -0.68
N GLY A 299 -10.32 -4.30 -0.62
CA GLY A 299 -10.84 -2.94 -0.72
C GLY A 299 -11.17 -2.32 0.64
N LYS A 300 -11.02 -1.00 0.70
CA LYS A 300 -11.23 -0.23 1.95
C LYS A 300 -12.70 -0.14 2.40
N LYS A 301 -13.64 -0.55 1.53
CA LYS A 301 -15.09 -0.63 1.86
C LYS A 301 -15.53 -2.03 2.27
N ASP A 302 -14.65 -3.04 2.23
CA ASP A 302 -14.98 -4.42 2.60
C ASP A 302 -15.34 -4.51 4.10
N PRO A 303 -16.44 -5.19 4.47
CA PRO A 303 -16.90 -5.28 5.87
C PRO A 303 -15.88 -5.89 6.81
N LEU A 304 -15.08 -6.87 6.34
CA LEU A 304 -14.03 -7.49 7.16
C LEU A 304 -12.91 -6.48 7.44
N TYR A 305 -12.47 -5.73 6.41
CA TYR A 305 -11.47 -4.69 6.60
C TYR A 305 -11.96 -3.63 7.59
N LEU A 306 -13.18 -3.11 7.39
CA LEU A 306 -13.77 -2.11 8.28
C LEU A 306 -13.81 -2.61 9.72
N LYS A 307 -14.29 -3.84 9.96
CA LYS A 307 -14.34 -4.44 11.29
C LYS A 307 -12.96 -4.53 11.96
N LEU A 308 -11.93 -4.94 11.21
CA LEU A 308 -10.57 -5.06 11.74
C LEU A 308 -9.95 -3.69 12.02
N ALA A 309 -10.15 -2.73 11.13
CA ALA A 309 -9.63 -1.38 11.25
C ALA A 309 -10.31 -0.60 12.39
N THR A 310 -11.63 -0.77 12.59
CA THR A 310 -12.37 -0.19 13.73
C THR A 310 -11.84 -0.75 15.05
N ARG A 311 -11.64 -2.07 15.16
CA ARG A 311 -11.05 -2.68 16.37
C ARG A 311 -9.65 -2.14 16.65
N PHE A 312 -8.82 -1.99 15.62
CA PHE A 312 -7.50 -1.39 15.77
C PHE A 312 -7.58 0.05 16.25
N ASN A 313 -8.48 0.86 15.69
CA ASN A 313 -8.68 2.24 16.12
C ASN A 313 -9.12 2.33 17.60
N GLY A 314 -9.87 1.34 18.11
CA GLY A 314 -10.27 1.26 19.53
C GLY A 314 -9.13 0.90 20.50
N VAL A 315 -7.93 0.60 20.00
CA VAL A 315 -6.73 0.32 20.80
C VAL A 315 -5.51 1.13 20.34
N VAL A 316 -5.66 1.99 19.34
CA VAL A 316 -4.54 2.73 18.73
C VAL A 316 -3.92 3.76 19.68
N GLU A 317 -4.69 4.27 20.63
CA GLU A 317 -4.22 5.21 21.67
C GLU A 317 -3.13 4.61 22.57
N LEU A 318 -3.00 3.29 22.59
CA LEU A 318 -1.92 2.57 23.29
C LEU A 318 -0.61 2.54 22.49
N SER A 319 -0.55 3.24 21.36
CA SER A 319 0.62 3.33 20.46
C SER A 319 0.73 4.74 19.87
N ASP A 320 1.92 5.09 19.36
CA ASP A 320 2.16 6.37 18.66
C ASP A 320 1.67 6.37 17.21
N LEU A 321 0.86 5.39 16.81
CA LEU A 321 0.42 5.24 15.43
C LEU A 321 -0.89 6.00 15.17
N PRO A 322 -1.02 6.67 14.01
CA PRO A 322 -2.29 7.27 13.63
C PRO A 322 -3.35 6.20 13.35
N PRO A 323 -4.64 6.46 13.64
CA PRO A 323 -5.73 5.54 13.35
C PRO A 323 -5.90 5.31 11.83
N PHE A 324 -6.61 4.25 11.45
CA PHE A 324 -7.09 4.10 10.08
C PHE A 324 -8.17 5.13 9.77
N ARG A 325 -8.04 5.80 8.63
CA ARG A 325 -9.13 6.63 8.09
C ARG A 325 -10.20 5.70 7.54
N LEU A 326 -11.30 5.57 8.27
CA LEU A 326 -12.45 4.77 7.86
C LEU A 326 -13.40 5.64 7.01
N PRO A 327 -14.18 5.03 6.08
CA PRO A 327 -15.28 5.71 5.43
C PRO A 327 -16.23 6.21 6.52
N ILE A 328 -16.57 7.48 6.47
CA ILE A 328 -17.50 8.08 7.42
C ILE A 328 -18.88 7.50 7.12
N THR A 329 -19.50 6.82 8.08
CA THR A 329 -20.90 6.42 7.99
C THR A 329 -21.78 7.66 8.00
N LYS A 330 -23.01 7.58 7.47
CA LYS A 330 -23.97 8.72 7.52
C LYS A 330 -24.10 9.25 8.95
N LYS A 331 -24.20 8.36 9.95
CA LYS A 331 -24.23 8.72 11.36
C LYS A 331 -22.92 9.38 11.83
N GLY A 332 -21.78 8.78 11.56
CA GLY A 332 -20.47 9.36 11.93
C GLY A 332 -20.15 10.67 11.18
N PHE A 333 -20.69 10.84 9.95
CA PHE A 333 -20.62 12.13 9.27
C PHE A 333 -21.42 13.18 10.04
N GLN A 334 -22.65 12.85 10.45
CA GLN A 334 -23.48 13.72 11.27
C GLN A 334 -22.80 14.06 12.59
N GLU A 335 -22.30 13.06 13.33
CA GLU A 335 -21.60 13.25 14.62
C GLU A 335 -20.33 14.11 14.48
N ASN A 336 -19.57 13.96 13.39
CA ASN A 336 -18.32 14.72 13.18
C ASN A 336 -18.52 16.12 12.60
N HIS A 337 -19.71 16.42 12.08
CA HIS A 337 -20.02 17.72 11.44
C HIS A 337 -21.17 18.44 12.13
N THR A 338 -21.65 17.92 13.26
CA THR A 338 -22.64 18.58 14.10
C THR A 338 -21.93 19.29 15.23
N TYR A 339 -22.17 20.57 15.36
CA TYR A 339 -21.63 21.44 16.39
C TYR A 339 -22.73 21.78 17.39
N VAL A 340 -22.38 21.80 18.67
CA VAL A 340 -23.23 22.37 19.69
C VAL A 340 -22.90 23.87 19.74
N ILE A 341 -23.89 24.70 19.51
CA ILE A 341 -23.80 26.14 19.66
C ILE A 341 -24.25 26.43 21.08
N ASP A 342 -23.31 26.83 21.91
CA ASP A 342 -23.54 27.13 23.31
C ASP A 342 -23.12 28.57 23.55
N ASN A 343 -23.90 29.32 24.29
CA ASN A 343 -23.52 30.67 24.73
C ASN A 343 -22.98 30.56 26.15
N PRO A 344 -21.67 30.63 26.37
CA PRO A 344 -21.07 30.46 27.70
C PRO A 344 -21.17 31.72 28.59
N ASP A 345 -21.59 32.85 28.04
CA ASP A 345 -21.68 34.12 28.82
C ASP A 345 -23.05 34.19 29.50
N PHE A 346 -23.11 33.68 30.71
CA PHE A 346 -24.16 34.03 31.68
C PHE A 346 -23.98 35.49 32.07
N GLU A 347 -24.79 36.40 31.51
CA GLU A 347 -24.98 37.71 32.15
C GLU A 347 -26.25 37.61 32.98
N MET A 348 -26.07 37.61 34.30
CA MET A 348 -27.20 37.84 35.23
C MET A 348 -27.59 39.29 35.13
N TYR A 349 -28.79 39.58 34.74
CA TYR A 349 -29.39 40.90 34.81
C TYR A 349 -30.12 41.02 36.13
N PHE A 350 -29.86 42.09 36.86
CA PHE A 350 -30.64 42.46 38.03
C PHE A 350 -31.89 43.22 37.55
N THR A 351 -33.05 42.69 37.83
CA THR A 351 -34.30 43.41 37.71
C THR A 351 -34.70 43.97 39.10
N GLU A 352 -35.55 45.00 39.16
CA GLU A 352 -35.98 45.58 40.42
C GLU A 352 -36.67 44.57 41.37
N ASP A 353 -37.10 43.42 40.85
CA ASP A 353 -37.83 42.36 41.56
C ASP A 353 -36.97 41.11 41.89
N GLY A 354 -35.69 41.06 41.55
CA GLY A 354 -34.80 39.91 41.80
C GLY A 354 -33.96 39.47 40.60
N TYR A 355 -33.33 38.30 40.73
CA TYR A 355 -32.51 37.70 39.68
C TYR A 355 -33.38 36.97 38.66
N GLU A 356 -33.30 37.34 37.40
CA GLU A 356 -33.87 36.56 36.30
C GLU A 356 -32.75 35.79 35.58
N GLU A 357 -32.83 34.48 35.62
CA GLU A 357 -31.91 33.59 34.92
C GLU A 357 -32.33 33.47 33.45
N VAL A 358 -31.69 34.16 32.55
CA VAL A 358 -31.99 34.06 31.13
C VAL A 358 -31.25 32.87 30.55
N MET A 359 -31.90 31.73 30.38
CA MET A 359 -31.38 30.59 29.63
C MET A 359 -31.41 30.90 28.15
N TYR A 360 -30.26 31.16 27.56
CA TYR A 360 -30.11 31.17 26.11
C TYR A 360 -30.11 29.73 25.59
N GLY A 361 -30.95 29.46 24.58
CA GLY A 361 -31.16 28.12 24.06
C GLY A 361 -29.89 27.53 23.47
N GLN A 362 -29.62 26.27 23.82
CA GLN A 362 -28.62 25.47 23.14
C GLN A 362 -29.12 25.03 21.76
N GLY A 363 -28.31 25.14 20.76
CA GLY A 363 -28.65 24.70 19.41
C GLY A 363 -27.59 23.84 18.78
N THR A 364 -27.97 23.13 17.74
CA THR A 364 -27.05 22.35 16.92
C THR A 364 -26.86 23.02 15.57
N GLY A 365 -25.61 23.07 15.12
CA GLY A 365 -25.26 23.53 13.78
C GLY A 365 -24.39 22.49 13.05
N PHE A 366 -24.33 22.58 11.74
CA PHE A 366 -23.47 21.72 10.92
C PHE A 366 -22.76 22.55 9.85
N LEU A 367 -21.53 22.14 9.54
CA LEU A 367 -20.71 22.82 8.55
C LEU A 367 -20.95 22.20 7.18
N LEU A 368 -21.41 22.99 6.22
CA LEU A 368 -21.52 22.59 4.81
C LEU A 368 -20.32 23.14 4.03
N LYS A 369 -19.77 22.29 3.17
CA LYS A 369 -18.70 22.68 2.27
C LYS A 369 -19.19 23.83 1.36
N ASP A 370 -18.35 24.87 1.25
CA ASP A 370 -18.58 26.07 0.44
C ASP A 370 -19.76 26.97 0.91
N ILE A 371 -20.44 26.62 2.00
CA ILE A 371 -21.58 27.38 2.56
C ILE A 371 -21.25 27.95 3.96
N GLY A 372 -20.53 27.18 4.79
CA GLY A 372 -20.24 27.54 6.15
C GLY A 372 -21.13 26.85 7.19
N LEU A 373 -21.25 27.43 8.38
CA LEU A 373 -22.05 26.90 9.49
C LEU A 373 -23.54 27.15 9.25
N VAL A 374 -24.33 26.09 9.29
CA VAL A 374 -25.80 26.15 9.16
C VAL A 374 -26.44 25.67 10.46
N THR A 375 -27.38 26.46 10.97
CA THR A 375 -28.16 26.16 12.19
C THR A 375 -29.60 26.57 11.98
N ASN A 376 -30.48 26.17 12.90
CA ASN A 376 -31.89 26.61 12.88
C ASN A 376 -32.00 28.09 13.27
N ALA A 377 -32.93 28.80 12.64
CA ALA A 377 -33.15 30.22 12.86
C ALA A 377 -33.39 30.58 14.35
N HIS A 378 -34.17 29.76 15.07
CA HIS A 378 -34.46 29.99 16.48
C HIS A 378 -33.25 29.97 17.41
N VAL A 379 -32.16 29.30 17.01
CA VAL A 379 -30.90 29.23 17.80
C VAL A 379 -30.18 30.57 17.81
N ILE A 380 -30.32 31.35 16.74
CA ILE A 380 -29.65 32.66 16.58
C ILE A 380 -30.63 33.83 16.74
N GLU A 381 -31.96 33.58 16.72
CA GLU A 381 -32.99 34.59 16.77
C GLU A 381 -32.95 35.39 18.10
N ASP A 382 -32.76 34.71 19.22
CA ASP A 382 -32.64 35.34 20.53
C ASP A 382 -31.35 36.14 20.65
N VAL A 383 -30.25 35.66 20.04
CA VAL A 383 -29.00 36.41 19.98
C VAL A 383 -29.16 37.70 19.17
N ILE A 384 -29.89 37.63 18.03
CA ILE A 384 -30.15 38.80 17.18
C ILE A 384 -31.04 39.80 17.88
N LYS A 385 -32.13 39.38 18.51
CA LYS A 385 -33.05 40.27 19.27
C LYS A 385 -32.31 40.99 20.40
N THR A 386 -31.43 40.32 21.12
CA THR A 386 -30.62 40.90 22.19
C THR A 386 -29.62 41.92 21.67
N VAL A 387 -29.00 41.65 20.52
CA VAL A 387 -28.07 42.58 19.82
C VAL A 387 -28.81 43.83 19.36
N GLU A 388 -29.98 43.70 18.75
CA GLU A 388 -30.76 44.83 18.26
C GLU A 388 -31.28 45.70 19.40
N LYS A 389 -31.73 45.07 20.50
CA LYS A 389 -32.27 45.76 21.67
C LYS A 389 -31.24 46.60 22.42
N ASN A 390 -30.03 46.14 22.48
CA ASN A 390 -28.99 46.75 23.36
C ASN A 390 -27.98 47.66 22.65
N LYS A 391 -28.06 47.86 21.32
CA LYS A 391 -27.12 48.68 20.54
C LYS A 391 -25.63 48.43 20.85
N VAL A 392 -25.27 47.22 21.26
CA VAL A 392 -23.93 46.88 21.74
C VAL A 392 -23.06 46.46 20.57
N SER A 393 -21.93 47.14 20.42
CA SER A 393 -20.91 46.69 19.44
C SER A 393 -20.22 45.44 20.02
N PHE A 394 -20.47 44.31 19.42
CA PHE A 394 -19.86 43.03 19.83
C PHE A 394 -18.39 42.96 19.39
N LYS A 395 -17.47 43.01 20.34
CA LYS A 395 -16.19 42.32 20.32
C LYS A 395 -16.35 41.07 21.17
N LYS A 396 -17.01 40.02 20.69
CA LYS A 396 -17.10 38.78 21.46
C LYS A 396 -16.71 37.60 20.61
N ASN A 397 -15.93 36.71 21.20
CA ASN A 397 -15.47 35.45 20.64
C ASN A 397 -16.57 34.39 20.77
N PHE A 398 -17.05 33.83 19.68
CA PHE A 398 -17.91 32.66 19.74
C PHE A 398 -17.06 31.43 20.01
N ILE A 399 -17.41 30.68 21.05
CA ILE A 399 -16.75 29.43 21.42
C ILE A 399 -17.55 28.29 20.83
N PHE A 400 -16.99 27.57 19.84
CA PHE A 400 -17.57 26.37 19.32
C PHE A 400 -17.00 25.16 20.06
N ARG A 401 -17.83 24.42 20.78
CA ARG A 401 -17.45 23.16 21.44
C ARG A 401 -17.72 21.99 20.53
N PHE A 402 -16.66 21.30 20.15
CA PHE A 402 -16.76 20.00 19.49
C PHE A 402 -17.12 18.94 20.52
N LEU A 403 -18.04 18.02 20.22
CA LEU A 403 -18.29 16.86 21.08
C LEU A 403 -16.98 16.09 21.33
N GLY A 404 -16.28 16.48 22.38
CA GLY A 404 -15.11 15.78 22.91
C GLY A 404 -13.74 16.41 22.69
N ARG A 405 -13.49 17.31 21.71
CA ARG A 405 -12.16 17.92 21.50
C ARG A 405 -12.19 19.20 20.68
N LEU A 406 -11.43 20.17 21.16
CA LEU A 406 -10.94 21.41 20.58
C LEU A 406 -11.94 22.59 20.53
N ILE A 407 -11.57 23.63 21.26
CA ILE A 407 -12.17 24.95 21.17
C ILE A 407 -11.47 25.70 20.03
N ILE A 408 -12.19 26.05 18.97
CA ILE A 408 -11.70 26.99 17.96
C ILE A 408 -12.32 28.33 18.23
N MET A 409 -11.52 29.28 18.67
CA MET A 409 -11.93 30.70 18.74
C MET A 409 -11.84 31.30 17.34
N LEU A 410 -12.96 31.64 16.75
CA LEU A 410 -13.02 32.43 15.53
C LEU A 410 -13.39 33.87 15.90
N ASN A 411 -12.44 34.79 15.76
CA ASN A 411 -12.69 36.23 15.89
C ASN A 411 -13.38 36.71 14.61
N ILE A 412 -14.71 36.74 14.63
CA ILE A 412 -15.49 37.14 13.45
C ILE A 412 -15.80 38.62 13.61
N GLY A 413 -15.20 39.47 12.78
CA GLY A 413 -15.53 40.90 12.75
C GLY A 413 -16.98 41.14 12.28
N LEU A 414 -17.59 42.23 12.75
CA LEU A 414 -19.00 42.60 12.48
C LEU A 414 -19.40 42.54 10.96
N SER A 415 -18.46 42.88 10.08
CA SER A 415 -18.69 42.87 8.62
C SER A 415 -18.98 41.44 8.05
N PHE A 416 -18.35 40.44 8.64
CA PHE A 416 -18.52 39.03 8.21
C PHE A 416 -19.86 38.46 8.69
N PHE A 417 -20.30 38.83 9.87
CA PHE A 417 -21.57 38.40 10.45
C PHE A 417 -22.78 38.97 9.69
N THR A 418 -22.68 40.25 9.32
CA THR A 418 -23.72 40.90 8.47
C THR A 418 -23.80 40.26 7.09
N MET A 419 -22.67 39.88 6.51
CA MET A 419 -22.62 39.23 5.20
C MET A 419 -23.22 37.82 5.23
N ILE A 420 -22.98 37.04 6.29
CA ILE A 420 -23.56 35.69 6.48
C ILE A 420 -25.07 35.80 6.73
N LEU A 421 -25.53 36.74 7.56
CA LEU A 421 -26.94 36.99 7.81
C LEU A 421 -27.70 37.43 6.57
N THR A 422 -27.14 38.35 5.78
CA THR A 422 -27.74 38.81 4.52
C THR A 422 -27.83 37.67 3.50
N TRP A 423 -26.84 36.81 3.49
CA TRP A 423 -26.80 35.66 2.58
C TRP A 423 -27.79 34.54 2.98
N ILE A 424 -27.91 34.27 4.30
CA ILE A 424 -28.90 33.31 4.82
C ILE A 424 -30.34 33.83 4.60
N LEU A 425 -30.60 35.11 4.78
CA LEU A 425 -31.90 35.71 4.55
C LEU A 425 -32.31 35.74 3.06
N GLN A 426 -31.31 35.93 2.16
CA GLN A 426 -31.55 35.84 0.71
C GLN A 426 -31.84 34.40 0.21
N PHE A 427 -31.41 33.40 0.99
CA PHE A 427 -31.63 31.98 0.62
C PHE A 427 -32.91 31.40 1.20
N LEU A 428 -33.50 32.06 2.21
CA LEU A 428 -34.78 31.67 2.86
C LEU A 428 -35.98 32.43 2.30
N MET A 429 -35.79 33.43 1.43
CA MET A 429 -36.82 34.05 0.59
C MET A 429 -36.79 33.49 -0.81
#